data_9f869aa2910631d0534b90291c61898a
#
_entry.id   9f869aa2910631d0534b90291c61898a
#
_cell.length_a   1.000
_cell.length_b   1.000
_cell.length_c   1.000
_cell.angle_alpha   90.00
_cell.angle_beta   90.00
_cell.angle_gamma   90.00
#
_symmetry.space_group_name_H-M   'P 1'
#
loop_
_entity.id
_entity.type
_entity.pdbx_description
1 polymer ?
#
loop_
_entity_poly.entity_id
_entity_poly.type
_entity_poly.pdbx_seq_one_letter_code
_entity_poly.pdbx_strand_id
1 'polypeptide(L)'
;IHDQTGRVVAFGGRAMSEEERAKYLNSPESALFDKSSLVYGLHFSREEIVKRKQAIVVEGYLDVLIPHQAGVTNIVATLGTSLTDRHVRLLSRYAEEVVLLFDADEAGAKAAERALELFLAQKINVRVATIPAGKDPADYVLSHGGEALRTLIDEAPDALEYLWQKRSAQLADANPAQQQQIVDGFLTTIVSSGMYGAIDETRR
;
A
#
# COMPACT_ATOMS: atom_id res chain seq x y z
N ILE A 1 -15.72 -4.54 11.78
CA ILE A 1 -14.34 -4.92 11.46
C ILE A 1 -14.14 -6.37 11.86
N HIS A 2 -13.63 -7.19 10.94
CA HIS A 2 -13.35 -8.61 11.18
C HIS A 2 -11.85 -8.85 11.28
N ASP A 3 -11.47 -9.82 12.10
CA ASP A 3 -10.11 -10.36 12.06
C ASP A 3 -9.93 -11.32 10.85
N GLN A 4 -8.72 -11.81 10.67
CA GLN A 4 -8.37 -12.73 9.56
C GLN A 4 -9.16 -14.05 9.56
N THR A 5 -9.81 -14.41 10.67
CA THR A 5 -10.64 -15.61 10.82
C THR A 5 -12.14 -15.34 10.64
N GLY A 6 -12.54 -14.09 10.44
CA GLY A 6 -13.91 -13.68 10.25
C GLY A 6 -14.67 -13.34 11.54
N ARG A 7 -14.00 -13.27 12.70
CA ARG A 7 -14.64 -12.85 13.95
C ARG A 7 -14.75 -11.32 13.99
N VAL A 8 -15.88 -10.81 14.42
CA VAL A 8 -16.06 -9.37 14.66
C VAL A 8 -15.24 -8.95 15.87
N VAL A 9 -14.32 -8.00 15.69
CA VAL A 9 -13.39 -7.52 16.73
C VAL A 9 -13.54 -6.04 17.03
N ALA A 10 -14.17 -5.27 16.11
CA ALA A 10 -14.37 -3.83 16.25
C ALA A 10 -15.46 -3.33 15.32
N PHE A 11 -15.81 -2.04 15.48
CA PHE A 11 -16.66 -1.29 14.57
C PHE A 11 -15.88 -0.13 13.97
N GLY A 12 -16.23 0.27 12.76
CA GLY A 12 -15.75 1.47 12.09
C GLY A 12 -16.94 2.23 11.52
N GLY A 13 -16.88 3.54 11.55
CA GLY A 13 -17.89 4.42 10.99
C GLY A 13 -17.25 5.57 10.22
N ARG A 14 -17.96 6.11 9.23
CA ARG A 14 -17.59 7.33 8.52
C ARG A 14 -18.58 8.42 8.89
N ALA A 15 -18.06 9.60 9.20
CA ALA A 15 -18.87 10.79 9.42
C ALA A 15 -19.69 11.12 8.16
N MET A 16 -20.95 11.46 8.33
CA MET A 16 -21.86 11.81 7.23
C MET A 16 -21.95 13.32 7.02
N SER A 17 -21.41 14.13 7.96
CA SER A 17 -21.37 15.59 7.87
C SER A 17 -19.94 16.11 7.95
N GLU A 18 -19.67 17.27 7.32
CA GLU A 18 -18.36 17.93 7.37
C GLU A 18 -18.07 18.61 8.73
N GLU A 19 -19.07 18.72 9.61
CA GLU A 19 -18.93 19.29 10.95
C GLU A 19 -18.26 18.35 11.95
N GLU A 20 -18.15 17.07 11.60
CA GLU A 20 -17.51 16.07 12.45
C GLU A 20 -15.99 16.20 12.40
N ARG A 21 -15.37 16.18 13.60
CA ARG A 21 -13.91 16.36 13.76
C ARG A 21 -13.06 15.30 13.07
N ALA A 22 -13.61 14.11 12.85
CA ALA A 22 -12.89 12.99 12.23
C ALA A 22 -13.74 12.37 11.12
N LYS A 23 -13.19 12.30 9.89
CA LYS A 23 -13.83 11.65 8.74
C LYS A 23 -14.17 10.17 9.02
N TYR A 24 -13.32 9.49 9.78
CA TYR A 24 -13.49 8.09 10.19
C TYR A 24 -13.31 7.93 11.70
N LEU A 25 -14.17 7.13 12.32
CA LEU A 25 -14.12 6.76 13.72
C LEU A 25 -14.05 5.24 13.83
N ASN A 26 -13.07 4.75 14.57
CA ASN A 26 -12.94 3.32 14.89
C ASN A 26 -13.18 3.08 16.38
N SER A 27 -13.57 1.86 16.72
CA SER A 27 -13.54 1.42 18.12
C SER A 27 -12.17 1.72 18.73
N PRO A 28 -12.09 2.00 20.03
CA PRO A 28 -10.81 2.09 20.74
C PRO A 28 -10.03 0.79 20.62
N GLU A 29 -8.69 0.87 20.67
CA GLU A 29 -7.86 -0.30 20.76
C GLU A 29 -8.18 -1.14 22.00
N SER A 30 -8.09 -2.45 21.87
CA SER A 30 -8.42 -3.41 22.92
C SER A 30 -7.60 -4.68 22.75
N ALA A 31 -7.74 -5.64 23.68
CA ALA A 31 -7.11 -6.95 23.52
C ALA A 31 -7.55 -7.72 22.26
N LEU A 32 -8.70 -7.36 21.67
CA LEU A 32 -9.21 -7.99 20.43
C LEU A 32 -8.95 -7.16 19.18
N PHE A 33 -8.73 -5.86 19.33
CA PHE A 33 -8.58 -4.91 18.21
C PHE A 33 -7.31 -4.08 18.37
N ASP A 34 -6.30 -4.43 17.58
CA ASP A 34 -5.03 -3.72 17.48
C ASP A 34 -4.82 -3.35 16.00
N LYS A 35 -4.92 -2.06 15.68
CA LYS A 35 -4.77 -1.54 14.31
C LYS A 35 -3.39 -1.82 13.73
N SER A 36 -2.37 -1.94 14.57
CA SER A 36 -1.00 -2.21 14.12
C SER A 36 -0.80 -3.63 13.59
N SER A 37 -1.75 -4.52 13.81
CA SER A 37 -1.68 -5.93 13.41
C SER A 37 -2.88 -6.41 12.59
N LEU A 38 -3.91 -5.57 12.46
CA LEU A 38 -5.13 -5.93 11.75
C LEU A 38 -5.15 -5.35 10.33
N VAL A 39 -5.40 -6.21 9.36
CA VAL A 39 -5.60 -5.84 7.95
C VAL A 39 -7.10 -5.93 7.64
N TYR A 40 -7.72 -4.78 7.36
CA TYR A 40 -9.14 -4.72 7.03
C TYR A 40 -9.43 -5.37 5.68
N GLY A 41 -10.51 -6.13 5.62
CA GLY A 41 -10.92 -6.81 4.40
C GLY A 41 -10.21 -8.14 4.17
N LEU A 42 -9.14 -8.49 4.90
CA LEU A 42 -8.37 -9.71 4.67
C LEU A 42 -9.24 -10.98 4.73
N HIS A 43 -10.22 -11.02 5.62
CA HIS A 43 -11.15 -12.15 5.71
C HIS A 43 -11.91 -12.39 4.38
N PHE A 44 -12.32 -11.32 3.70
CA PHE A 44 -13.04 -11.40 2.42
C PHE A 44 -12.10 -11.62 1.23
N SER A 45 -10.91 -11.02 1.28
CA SER A 45 -9.97 -10.95 0.17
C SER A 45 -9.03 -12.15 0.09
N ARG A 46 -8.89 -12.90 1.17
CA ARG A 46 -7.86 -13.94 1.33
C ARG A 46 -7.83 -14.97 0.19
N GLU A 47 -8.98 -15.45 -0.24
CA GLU A 47 -9.04 -16.47 -1.29
C GLU A 47 -8.53 -15.93 -2.63
N GLU A 48 -8.92 -14.70 -3.00
CA GLU A 48 -8.47 -14.10 -4.25
C GLU A 48 -7.01 -13.64 -4.16
N ILE A 49 -6.54 -13.19 -2.97
CA ILE A 49 -5.12 -12.90 -2.73
C ILE A 49 -4.26 -14.15 -2.97
N VAL A 50 -4.64 -15.28 -2.38
CA VAL A 50 -3.90 -16.55 -2.54
C VAL A 50 -3.92 -17.02 -3.99
N LYS A 51 -5.07 -16.94 -4.66
CA LYS A 51 -5.22 -17.33 -6.06
C LYS A 51 -4.37 -16.48 -7.00
N ARG A 52 -4.34 -15.16 -6.79
CA ARG A 52 -3.54 -14.22 -7.59
C ARG A 52 -2.09 -14.12 -7.13
N LYS A 53 -1.79 -14.60 -5.93
CA LYS A 53 -0.52 -14.40 -5.22
C LYS A 53 -0.19 -12.91 -5.00
N GLN A 54 -1.19 -12.05 -5.09
CA GLN A 54 -1.08 -10.61 -5.05
C GLN A 54 -2.09 -10.01 -4.07
N ALA A 55 -1.63 -9.10 -3.21
CA ALA A 55 -2.49 -8.26 -2.37
C ALA A 55 -2.35 -6.78 -2.77
N ILE A 56 -3.48 -6.08 -2.86
CA ILE A 56 -3.51 -4.63 -3.06
C ILE A 56 -3.76 -4.00 -1.69
N VAL A 57 -2.91 -3.05 -1.29
CA VAL A 57 -3.00 -2.39 0.02
C VAL A 57 -3.36 -0.92 -0.17
N VAL A 58 -4.45 -0.52 0.47
CA VAL A 58 -4.99 0.85 0.51
C VAL A 58 -5.11 1.34 1.96
N GLU A 59 -5.59 2.57 2.17
CA GLU A 59 -5.65 3.18 3.49
C GLU A 59 -6.99 3.03 4.20
N GLY A 60 -8.10 3.16 3.47
CA GLY A 60 -9.44 3.34 4.03
C GLY A 60 -10.44 2.21 3.74
N TYR A 61 -11.55 2.25 4.46
CA TYR A 61 -12.65 1.29 4.30
C TYR A 61 -13.29 1.32 2.92
N LEU A 62 -13.59 2.52 2.42
CA LEU A 62 -14.26 2.68 1.14
C LEU A 62 -13.36 2.29 -0.01
N ASP A 63 -12.05 2.47 0.15
CA ASP A 63 -11.05 2.05 -0.82
C ASP A 63 -10.92 0.53 -0.94
N VAL A 64 -11.49 -0.21 0.02
CA VAL A 64 -11.69 -1.66 -0.08
C VAL A 64 -13.09 -1.99 -0.60
N LEU A 65 -14.13 -1.41 0.01
CA LEU A 65 -15.51 -1.82 -0.24
C LEU A 65 -15.97 -1.54 -1.67
N ILE A 66 -15.65 -0.34 -2.20
CA ILE A 66 -16.07 0.07 -3.55
C ILE A 66 -15.34 -0.74 -4.63
N PRO A 67 -14.01 -0.92 -4.60
CA PRO A 67 -13.35 -1.85 -5.52
C PRO A 67 -13.85 -3.29 -5.42
N HIS A 68 -14.14 -3.79 -4.21
CA HIS A 68 -14.75 -5.11 -4.05
C HIS A 68 -16.07 -5.25 -4.80
N GLN A 69 -16.98 -4.28 -4.69
CA GLN A 69 -18.24 -4.25 -5.44
C GLN A 69 -18.01 -4.21 -6.95
N ALA A 70 -16.93 -3.60 -7.40
CA ALA A 70 -16.52 -3.54 -8.80
C ALA A 70 -15.68 -4.75 -9.27
N GLY A 71 -15.56 -5.80 -8.45
CA GLY A 71 -14.89 -7.05 -8.78
C GLY A 71 -13.38 -7.08 -8.50
N VAL A 72 -12.78 -6.04 -7.92
CA VAL A 72 -11.37 -6.04 -7.48
C VAL A 72 -11.33 -6.52 -6.02
N THR A 73 -11.21 -7.83 -5.83
CA THR A 73 -11.46 -8.47 -4.53
C THR A 73 -10.21 -8.89 -3.76
N ASN A 74 -9.01 -8.72 -4.33
CA ASN A 74 -7.73 -8.95 -3.65
C ASN A 74 -7.17 -7.68 -2.98
N ILE A 75 -8.05 -6.80 -2.49
CA ILE A 75 -7.73 -5.49 -1.92
C ILE A 75 -8.04 -5.44 -0.42
N VAL A 76 -7.15 -4.83 0.36
CA VAL A 76 -7.20 -4.73 1.82
C VAL A 76 -6.71 -3.37 2.30
N ALA A 77 -7.01 -2.98 3.56
CA ALA A 77 -6.59 -1.69 4.10
C ALA A 77 -5.94 -1.77 5.49
N THR A 78 -5.16 -0.72 5.83
CA THR A 78 -4.46 -0.56 7.12
C THR A 78 -5.23 0.24 8.16
N LEU A 79 -6.43 0.74 7.85
CA LEU A 79 -7.34 1.45 8.76
C LEU A 79 -6.79 2.75 9.36
N GLY A 80 -6.14 3.58 8.55
CA GLY A 80 -5.64 4.90 8.96
C GLY A 80 -4.44 4.81 9.90
N THR A 81 -3.70 3.72 9.89
CA THR A 81 -2.37 3.59 10.48
C THR A 81 -1.33 3.38 9.40
N SER A 82 -0.11 3.82 9.64
CA SER A 82 1.02 3.46 8.77
C SER A 82 1.18 1.94 8.72
N LEU A 83 1.62 1.42 7.59
CA LEU A 83 1.96 0.00 7.46
C LEU A 83 3.03 -0.37 8.50
N THR A 84 2.88 -1.54 9.11
CA THR A 84 3.77 -2.05 10.16
C THR A 84 4.38 -3.39 9.76
N ASP A 85 5.47 -3.80 10.43
CA ASP A 85 6.03 -5.16 10.30
C ASP A 85 5.00 -6.28 10.50
N ARG A 86 4.01 -6.06 11.38
CA ARG A 86 2.96 -7.06 11.65
C ARG A 86 2.02 -7.20 10.47
N HIS A 87 1.65 -6.09 9.82
CA HIS A 87 0.87 -6.10 8.59
C HIS A 87 1.61 -6.84 7.48
N VAL A 88 2.90 -6.51 7.29
CA VAL A 88 3.73 -7.15 6.26
C VAL A 88 3.86 -8.66 6.50
N ARG A 89 4.19 -9.08 7.74
CA ARG A 89 4.24 -10.51 8.09
C ARG A 89 2.90 -11.23 7.94
N LEU A 90 1.80 -10.53 8.13
CA LEU A 90 0.47 -11.11 7.92
C LEU A 90 0.20 -11.32 6.44
N LEU A 91 0.46 -10.31 5.60
CA LEU A 91 0.26 -10.37 4.15
C LEU A 91 1.20 -11.37 3.48
N SER A 92 2.45 -11.48 3.93
CA SER A 92 3.45 -12.42 3.39
C SER A 92 3.05 -13.90 3.48
N ARG A 93 2.07 -14.23 4.31
CA ARG A 93 1.53 -15.60 4.41
C ARG A 93 0.59 -15.93 3.25
N TYR A 94 0.10 -14.94 2.54
CA TYR A 94 -0.96 -15.11 1.54
C TYR A 94 -0.56 -14.61 0.16
N ALA A 95 0.39 -13.65 0.06
CA ALA A 95 0.80 -13.01 -1.18
C ALA A 95 2.31 -13.12 -1.40
N GLU A 96 2.71 -13.28 -2.65
CA GLU A 96 4.10 -13.17 -3.12
C GLU A 96 4.43 -11.76 -3.60
N GLU A 97 3.39 -10.99 -3.97
CA GLU A 97 3.47 -9.61 -4.42
C GLU A 97 2.48 -8.72 -3.65
N VAL A 98 2.90 -7.50 -3.34
CA VAL A 98 2.02 -6.46 -2.78
C VAL A 98 2.04 -5.25 -3.69
N VAL A 99 0.87 -4.77 -4.08
CA VAL A 99 0.71 -3.49 -4.78
C VAL A 99 0.21 -2.46 -3.78
N LEU A 100 1.03 -1.46 -3.50
CA LEU A 100 0.66 -0.32 -2.67
C LEU A 100 -0.10 0.67 -3.56
N LEU A 101 -1.32 1.00 -3.19
CA LEU A 101 -2.16 1.91 -3.93
C LEU A 101 -2.43 3.15 -3.05
N PHE A 102 -1.65 4.18 -3.27
CA PHE A 102 -1.69 5.42 -2.51
C PHE A 102 -2.13 6.61 -3.38
N ASP A 103 -2.57 7.66 -2.71
CA ASP A 103 -2.84 8.94 -3.34
C ASP A 103 -1.56 9.54 -3.95
N ALA A 104 -1.71 10.31 -5.02
CA ALA A 104 -0.58 10.92 -5.75
C ALA A 104 0.01 12.14 -5.02
N ASP A 105 -0.05 12.19 -3.71
CA ASP A 105 0.49 13.27 -2.89
C ASP A 105 1.85 12.93 -2.24
N GLU A 106 2.43 13.91 -1.55
CA GLU A 106 3.71 13.75 -0.85
C GLU A 106 3.61 12.75 0.33
N ALA A 107 2.44 12.65 0.97
CA ALA A 107 2.21 11.74 2.07
C ALA A 107 2.19 10.28 1.57
N GLY A 108 1.52 10.02 0.44
CA GLY A 108 1.51 8.72 -0.23
C GLY A 108 2.92 8.29 -0.68
N ALA A 109 3.73 9.23 -1.20
CA ALA A 109 5.12 8.94 -1.56
C ALA A 109 5.97 8.52 -0.35
N LYS A 110 5.85 9.22 0.78
CA LYS A 110 6.53 8.85 2.03
C LYS A 110 6.02 7.53 2.62
N ALA A 111 4.73 7.26 2.47
CA ALA A 111 4.15 5.98 2.89
C ALA A 111 4.70 4.82 2.03
N ALA A 112 4.83 5.03 0.72
CA ALA A 112 5.44 4.06 -0.19
C ALA A 112 6.91 3.76 0.18
N GLU A 113 7.73 4.80 0.47
CA GLU A 113 9.12 4.61 0.89
C GLU A 113 9.23 3.75 2.15
N ARG A 114 8.42 4.04 3.17
CA ARG A 114 8.42 3.26 4.42
C ARG A 114 7.94 1.82 4.21
N ALA A 115 6.88 1.64 3.42
CA ALA A 115 6.35 0.33 3.12
C ALA A 115 7.37 -0.53 2.35
N LEU A 116 8.11 0.08 1.42
CA LEU A 116 9.15 -0.58 0.66
C LEU A 116 10.20 -1.23 1.57
N GLU A 117 10.75 -0.48 2.53
CA GLU A 117 11.76 -0.99 3.47
C GLU A 117 11.23 -2.22 4.24
N LEU A 118 9.97 -2.16 4.68
CA LEU A 118 9.35 -3.24 5.44
C LEU A 118 9.12 -4.51 4.60
N PHE A 119 8.64 -4.37 3.36
CA PHE A 119 8.37 -5.50 2.48
C PHE A 119 9.63 -6.14 1.93
N LEU A 120 10.63 -5.35 1.57
CA LEU A 120 11.92 -5.87 1.08
C LEU A 120 12.62 -6.73 2.14
N ALA A 121 12.53 -6.37 3.41
CA ALA A 121 13.04 -7.19 4.50
C ALA A 121 12.35 -8.57 4.59
N GLN A 122 11.16 -8.73 4.05
CA GLN A 122 10.40 -9.98 4.01
C GLN A 122 10.48 -10.73 2.67
N LYS A 123 11.30 -10.25 1.71
CA LYS A 123 11.45 -10.82 0.36
C LYS A 123 10.14 -10.91 -0.43
N ILE A 124 9.27 -9.92 -0.28
CA ILE A 124 8.02 -9.77 -1.03
C ILE A 124 8.25 -8.76 -2.14
N ASN A 125 7.77 -9.08 -3.33
CA ASN A 125 7.75 -8.12 -4.44
C ASN A 125 6.80 -6.97 -4.12
N VAL A 126 7.26 -5.74 -4.31
CA VAL A 126 6.44 -4.55 -4.07
C VAL A 126 6.35 -3.72 -5.33
N ARG A 127 5.12 -3.33 -5.66
CA ARG A 127 4.81 -2.39 -6.73
C ARG A 127 4.04 -1.22 -6.15
N VAL A 128 4.14 -0.06 -6.78
CA VAL A 128 3.45 1.14 -6.32
C VAL A 128 2.58 1.68 -7.44
N ALA A 129 1.28 1.55 -7.28
CA ALA A 129 0.29 2.17 -8.14
C ALA A 129 -0.09 3.54 -7.58
N THR A 130 -0.27 4.52 -8.45
CA THR A 130 -0.66 5.88 -8.05
C THR A 130 -1.98 6.24 -8.70
N ILE A 131 -2.95 6.60 -7.89
CA ILE A 131 -4.23 7.14 -8.39
C ILE A 131 -4.00 8.54 -8.95
N PRO A 132 -4.58 8.90 -10.11
CA PRO A 132 -4.48 10.25 -10.64
C PRO A 132 -4.91 11.30 -9.63
N ALA A 133 -4.22 12.45 -9.63
CA ALA A 133 -4.38 13.52 -8.64
C ALA A 133 -5.85 13.94 -8.44
N GLY A 134 -6.22 14.12 -7.17
CA GLY A 134 -7.56 14.57 -6.76
C GLY A 134 -8.59 13.46 -6.58
N LYS A 135 -8.20 12.18 -6.65
CA LYS A 135 -9.09 11.03 -6.43
C LYS A 135 -8.46 10.06 -5.44
N ASP A 136 -9.30 9.45 -4.61
CA ASP A 136 -8.94 8.24 -3.87
C ASP A 136 -9.30 6.98 -4.70
N PRO A 137 -8.88 5.77 -4.29
CA PRO A 137 -9.21 4.52 -5.00
C PRO A 137 -10.72 4.30 -5.19
N ALA A 138 -11.52 4.68 -4.20
CA ALA A 138 -12.98 4.57 -4.26
C ALA A 138 -13.56 5.50 -5.34
N ASP A 139 -13.18 6.77 -5.34
CA ASP A 139 -13.63 7.76 -6.33
C ASP A 139 -13.17 7.40 -7.74
N TYR A 140 -11.97 6.84 -7.87
CA TYR A 140 -11.45 6.37 -9.16
C TYR A 140 -12.33 5.25 -9.72
N VAL A 141 -12.66 4.24 -8.91
CA VAL A 141 -13.52 3.12 -9.33
C VAL A 141 -14.94 3.58 -9.65
N LEU A 142 -15.53 4.47 -8.86
CA LEU A 142 -16.85 5.05 -9.14
C LEU A 142 -16.89 5.79 -10.49
N SER A 143 -15.78 6.40 -10.88
CA SER A 143 -15.68 7.19 -12.12
C SER A 143 -15.31 6.36 -13.34
N HIS A 144 -14.48 5.32 -13.21
CA HIS A 144 -13.83 4.60 -14.31
C HIS A 144 -14.11 3.08 -14.31
N GLY A 145 -14.66 2.55 -13.22
CA GLY A 145 -14.95 1.12 -13.07
C GLY A 145 -13.76 0.29 -12.56
N GLY A 146 -14.04 -0.97 -12.18
CA GLY A 146 -13.04 -1.89 -11.64
C GLY A 146 -11.96 -2.33 -12.63
N GLU A 147 -12.31 -2.45 -13.91
CA GLU A 147 -11.34 -2.82 -14.96
C GLU A 147 -10.25 -1.76 -15.15
N ALA A 148 -10.61 -0.47 -15.09
CA ALA A 148 -9.64 0.61 -15.14
C ALA A 148 -8.68 0.58 -13.94
N LEU A 149 -9.19 0.25 -12.74
CA LEU A 149 -8.35 0.05 -11.57
C LEU A 149 -7.41 -1.15 -11.75
N ARG A 150 -7.87 -2.27 -12.33
CA ARG A 150 -7.01 -3.42 -12.62
C ARG A 150 -5.88 -3.05 -13.58
N THR A 151 -6.19 -2.36 -14.66
CA THR A 151 -5.16 -1.89 -15.61
C THR A 151 -4.11 -1.03 -14.92
N LEU A 152 -4.53 -0.09 -14.08
CA LEU A 152 -3.62 0.76 -13.30
C LEU A 152 -2.72 -0.05 -12.35
N ILE A 153 -3.26 -1.08 -11.72
CA ILE A 153 -2.51 -1.99 -10.85
C ILE A 153 -1.53 -2.85 -11.66
N ASP A 154 -1.97 -3.37 -12.80
CA ASP A 154 -1.14 -4.23 -13.66
C ASP A 154 0.02 -3.46 -14.32
N GLU A 155 -0.16 -2.17 -14.57
CA GLU A 155 0.87 -1.26 -15.12
C GLU A 155 1.75 -0.60 -14.05
N ALA A 156 1.49 -0.85 -12.76
CA ALA A 156 2.24 -0.23 -11.68
C ALA A 156 3.73 -0.59 -11.75
N PRO A 157 4.65 0.36 -11.67
CA PRO A 157 6.08 0.10 -11.60
C PRO A 157 6.46 -0.66 -10.33
N ASP A 158 7.60 -1.36 -10.35
CA ASP A 158 8.17 -1.85 -9.12
C ASP A 158 8.59 -0.69 -8.20
N ALA A 159 8.71 -1.00 -6.92
CA ALA A 159 8.89 0.06 -5.93
C ALA A 159 10.23 0.79 -6.07
N LEU A 160 11.29 0.15 -6.56
CA LEU A 160 12.57 0.84 -6.82
C LEU A 160 12.47 1.75 -8.03
N GLU A 161 11.83 1.29 -9.10
CA GLU A 161 11.56 2.11 -10.27
C GLU A 161 10.72 3.32 -9.90
N TYR A 162 9.66 3.12 -9.12
CA TYR A 162 8.83 4.22 -8.59
C TYR A 162 9.66 5.24 -7.80
N LEU A 163 10.49 4.78 -6.86
CA LEU A 163 11.36 5.66 -6.08
C LEU A 163 12.38 6.40 -6.95
N TRP A 164 12.95 5.70 -7.93
CA TRP A 164 13.88 6.32 -8.86
C TRP A 164 13.21 7.40 -9.71
N GLN A 165 12.04 7.12 -10.27
CA GLN A 165 11.26 8.10 -11.03
C GLN A 165 10.96 9.37 -10.20
N LYS A 166 10.58 9.20 -8.94
CA LYS A 166 10.33 10.33 -8.02
C LYS A 166 11.59 11.14 -7.70
N ARG A 167 12.70 10.47 -7.43
CA ARG A 167 13.97 11.13 -7.09
C ARG A 167 14.65 11.73 -8.31
N SER A 168 14.63 11.06 -9.45
CA SER A 168 15.21 11.58 -10.69
C SER A 168 14.50 12.84 -11.20
N ALA A 169 13.19 12.97 -10.99
CA ALA A 169 12.47 14.21 -11.29
C ALA A 169 13.01 15.41 -10.50
N GLN A 170 13.55 15.22 -9.30
CA GLN A 170 14.15 16.28 -8.48
C GLN A 170 15.57 16.66 -8.95
N LEU A 171 16.24 15.81 -9.76
CA LEU A 171 17.60 16.09 -10.24
C LEU A 171 17.66 17.24 -11.25
N ALA A 172 16.57 17.47 -12.00
CA ALA A 172 16.54 18.47 -13.07
C ALA A 172 16.76 19.90 -12.53
N ASP A 173 16.21 20.20 -11.35
CA ASP A 173 16.26 21.53 -10.73
C ASP A 173 17.30 21.63 -9.59
N ALA A 174 18.03 20.55 -9.31
CA ALA A 174 18.96 20.46 -8.18
C ALA A 174 20.36 20.92 -8.56
N ASN A 175 21.03 21.63 -7.64
CA ASN A 175 22.46 21.93 -7.77
C ASN A 175 23.33 20.67 -7.56
N PRO A 176 24.65 20.69 -7.94
CA PRO A 176 25.50 19.48 -7.86
C PRO A 176 25.56 18.82 -6.48
N ALA A 177 25.55 19.57 -5.40
CA ALA A 177 25.57 19.04 -4.03
C ALA A 177 24.23 18.34 -3.69
N GLN A 178 23.11 18.92 -4.11
CA GLN A 178 21.79 18.32 -3.96
C GLN A 178 21.63 17.08 -4.82
N GLN A 179 22.15 17.09 -6.05
CA GLN A 179 22.16 15.90 -6.92
C GLN A 179 22.89 14.74 -6.26
N GLN A 180 24.07 15.01 -5.68
CA GLN A 180 24.81 13.98 -4.95
C GLN A 180 23.99 13.43 -3.77
N GLN A 181 23.35 14.30 -2.98
CA GLN A 181 22.51 13.86 -1.85
C GLN A 181 21.33 12.99 -2.28
N ILE A 182 20.67 13.33 -3.40
CA ILE A 182 19.55 12.56 -3.96
C ILE A 182 20.02 11.16 -4.36
N VAL A 183 21.15 11.08 -5.07
CA VAL A 183 21.73 9.81 -5.51
C VAL A 183 22.18 8.96 -4.33
N ASP A 184 22.93 9.54 -3.39
CA ASP A 184 23.42 8.84 -2.21
C ASP A 184 22.25 8.32 -1.33
N GLY A 185 21.19 9.12 -1.20
CA GLY A 185 19.98 8.71 -0.49
C GLY A 185 19.28 7.53 -1.18
N PHE A 186 19.24 7.49 -2.51
CA PHE A 186 18.67 6.36 -3.25
C PHE A 186 19.53 5.10 -3.09
N LEU A 187 20.84 5.22 -3.24
CA LEU A 187 21.76 4.10 -3.03
C LEU A 187 21.69 3.55 -1.60
N THR A 188 21.56 4.43 -0.60
CA THR A 188 21.39 4.02 0.79
C THR A 188 20.10 3.21 0.96
N THR A 189 19.01 3.60 0.33
CA THR A 189 17.74 2.84 0.35
C THR A 189 17.91 1.44 -0.24
N ILE A 190 18.62 1.30 -1.37
CA ILE A 190 18.92 -0.01 -1.99
C ILE A 190 19.77 -0.88 -1.06
N VAL A 191 20.80 -0.30 -0.47
CA VAL A 191 21.72 -1.05 0.41
C VAL A 191 21.01 -1.50 1.69
N SER A 192 20.26 -0.61 2.34
CA SER A 192 19.53 -0.92 3.59
C SER A 192 18.40 -1.94 3.39
N SER A 193 17.81 -2.01 2.19
CA SER A 193 16.76 -2.96 1.86
C SER A 193 17.21 -4.43 1.73
N GLY A 194 18.52 -4.70 1.81
CA GLY A 194 19.06 -6.06 1.66
C GLY A 194 19.00 -6.63 0.24
N MET A 195 18.63 -5.83 -0.76
CA MET A 195 18.54 -6.25 -2.17
C MET A 195 19.88 -6.57 -2.82
N TYR A 196 20.99 -6.25 -2.16
CA TYR A 196 22.33 -6.58 -2.70
C TYR A 196 22.51 -8.08 -3.00
N GLY A 197 21.81 -8.96 -2.26
CA GLY A 197 21.82 -10.40 -2.52
C GLY A 197 20.98 -10.83 -3.73
N ALA A 198 19.91 -10.12 -4.05
CA ALA A 198 19.01 -10.47 -5.15
C ALA A 198 19.60 -10.10 -6.53
N ILE A 199 20.44 -9.07 -6.60
CA ILE A 199 21.10 -8.65 -7.84
C ILE A 199 22.14 -9.67 -8.29
N ASP A 200 22.74 -10.43 -7.38
CA ASP A 200 23.78 -11.42 -7.68
C ASP A 200 23.19 -12.78 -8.12
N GLU A 201 21.99 -13.13 -7.72
CA GLU A 201 21.31 -14.38 -8.12
C GLU A 201 20.73 -14.32 -9.55
N THR A 202 20.44 -13.14 -10.09
CA THR A 202 19.93 -12.97 -11.46
C THR A 202 21.02 -13.01 -12.53
N ARG A 203 22.30 -13.11 -12.15
CA ARG A 203 23.46 -13.19 -13.06
C ARG A 203 24.09 -14.58 -13.13
N ARG A 204 23.49 -15.58 -12.52
CA ARG A 204 23.85 -17.00 -12.66
C ARG A 204 22.77 -17.75 -13.42
#